data_68ede4d36178e50abb53b3ab5a1576ae
#
_entry.id   68ede4d36178e50abb53b3ab5a1576ae
#
_cell.length_a   1.000
_cell.length_b   1.000
_cell.length_c   1.000
_cell.angle_alpha   90.00
_cell.angle_beta   90.00
_cell.angle_gamma   90.00
#
_symmetry.space_group_name_H-M   'P 1'
#
loop_
_entity.id
_entity.type
_entity.pdbx_description
1 polymer ?
#
loop_
_entity_poly.entity_id
_entity_poly.type
_entity_poly.pdbx_seq_one_letter_code
_entity_poly.pdbx_strand_id
1 'polypeptide(L)'
;MLTDLTRRSLARLLSLPALRRSTVRLGRFLSNAGRLDMPYEIEDNGEALVQRVAIENASQRPIKVLDIGVFRGWWTESLLRAAGSQQGDLDVLLFEPSPRVHAQLQEKLAGWSPPAKLELVQCALSDRQGQTELPVEGRGGSDSLHKHALFSSSARTESVELNTVDAFCASRGIDHVTLLKSDTEGNDLPLLRGAEAMLQGHRIELVQFEYNHMWITSGCFLKQAMDLLQGHGYAFGKVTPRGIEFYESWHPELETFQLANYLACLPSWRDRFPRVRWWNESG
;
A
#
# COMPACT_ATOMS: atom_id res chain seq x y z
N MET A 1 27.34 4.53 27.27
CA MET A 1 26.13 3.87 27.79
C MET A 1 25.72 4.51 29.10
N LEU A 2 24.43 4.89 29.27
CA LEU A 2 23.93 5.39 30.55
C LEU A 2 23.93 4.26 31.59
N THR A 3 24.34 4.53 32.81
CA THR A 3 24.27 3.55 33.90
C THR A 3 22.83 3.23 34.26
N ASP A 4 22.55 2.06 34.86
CA ASP A 4 21.19 1.66 35.25
C ASP A 4 20.52 2.68 36.19
N LEU A 5 21.29 3.30 37.09
CA LEU A 5 20.79 4.33 38.00
C LEU A 5 20.33 5.57 37.24
N THR A 6 21.12 6.00 36.24
CA THR A 6 20.78 7.17 35.38
C THR A 6 19.53 6.90 34.53
N ARG A 7 19.40 5.67 33.98
CA ARG A 7 18.22 5.25 33.21
C ARG A 7 16.95 5.28 34.09
N ARG A 8 17.01 4.74 35.30
CA ARG A 8 15.86 4.72 36.23
C ARG A 8 15.45 6.14 36.66
N SER A 9 16.40 7.01 36.95
CA SER A 9 16.15 8.40 37.33
C SER A 9 15.53 9.17 36.15
N LEU A 10 16.05 9.02 34.95
CA LEU A 10 15.51 9.64 33.74
C LEU A 10 14.08 9.14 33.44
N ALA A 11 13.84 7.83 33.53
CA ALA A 11 12.52 7.25 33.33
C ALA A 11 11.48 7.80 34.32
N ARG A 12 11.85 7.95 35.61
CA ARG A 12 10.99 8.58 36.62
C ARG A 12 10.66 10.02 36.29
N LEU A 13 11.66 10.81 35.88
CA LEU A 13 11.45 12.20 35.46
C LEU A 13 10.52 12.31 34.27
N LEU A 14 10.78 11.53 33.21
CA LEU A 14 10.00 11.55 31.97
C LEU A 14 8.58 11.01 32.13
N SER A 15 8.31 10.22 33.18
CA SER A 15 6.99 9.68 33.50
C SER A 15 6.12 10.62 34.33
N LEU A 16 6.63 11.77 34.77
CA LEU A 16 5.85 12.77 35.50
C LEU A 16 4.64 13.22 34.67
N PRO A 17 3.44 13.42 35.28
CA PRO A 17 2.23 13.81 34.54
C PRO A 17 2.42 15.00 33.61
N ALA A 18 3.15 16.02 34.05
CA ALA A 18 3.43 17.21 33.23
C ALA A 18 4.30 16.95 31.99
N LEU A 19 5.18 15.94 32.02
CA LEU A 19 6.14 15.65 30.95
C LEU A 19 5.69 14.46 30.07
N ARG A 20 4.87 13.56 30.60
CA ARG A 20 4.50 12.28 29.97
C ARG A 20 4.01 12.41 28.53
N ARG A 21 3.09 13.38 28.26
CA ARG A 21 2.53 13.61 26.92
C ARG A 21 3.61 14.03 25.92
N SER A 22 4.47 14.96 26.31
CA SER A 22 5.57 15.45 25.48
C SER A 22 6.63 14.38 25.26
N THR A 23 6.94 13.58 26.28
CA THR A 23 7.86 12.44 26.18
C THR A 23 7.36 11.41 25.17
N VAL A 24 6.07 11.03 25.23
CA VAL A 24 5.49 10.06 24.28
C VAL A 24 5.51 10.63 22.86
N ARG A 25 5.17 11.91 22.67
CA ARG A 25 5.20 12.55 21.34
C ARG A 25 6.60 12.60 20.76
N LEU A 26 7.57 13.02 21.56
CA LEU A 26 8.98 13.07 21.14
C LEU A 26 9.50 11.66 20.82
N GLY A 27 9.21 10.67 21.67
CA GLY A 27 9.62 9.27 21.43
C GLY A 27 9.05 8.71 20.13
N ARG A 28 7.78 8.98 19.84
CA ARG A 28 7.16 8.60 18.57
C ARG A 28 7.83 9.30 17.37
N PHE A 29 8.04 10.60 17.47
CA PHE A 29 8.72 11.36 16.41
C PHE A 29 10.11 10.82 16.12
N LEU A 30 10.92 10.58 17.15
CA LEU A 30 12.27 10.02 16.99
C LEU A 30 12.25 8.60 16.42
N SER A 31 11.30 7.77 16.90
CA SER A 31 11.09 6.42 16.37
C SER A 31 10.72 6.46 14.90
N ASN A 32 9.72 7.25 14.51
CA ASN A 32 9.26 7.34 13.12
C ASN A 32 10.36 7.88 12.20
N ALA A 33 11.10 8.91 12.65
CA ALA A 33 12.22 9.45 11.89
C ALA A 33 13.33 8.41 11.68
N GLY A 34 13.71 7.67 12.73
CA GLY A 34 14.72 6.61 12.65
C GLY A 34 14.29 5.42 11.80
N ARG A 35 13.00 5.13 11.78
CA ARG A 35 12.39 4.06 10.98
C ARG A 35 12.09 4.47 9.54
N LEU A 36 12.29 5.72 9.19
CA LEU A 36 11.89 6.31 7.89
C LEU A 36 10.39 6.16 7.60
N ASP A 37 9.54 6.25 8.64
CA ASP A 37 8.08 6.20 8.58
C ASP A 37 7.46 7.59 8.33
N MET A 38 8.20 8.51 7.76
CA MET A 38 7.81 9.87 7.37
C MET A 38 8.54 10.19 6.07
N PRO A 39 8.01 11.02 5.20
CA PRO A 39 6.75 11.78 5.17
C PRO A 39 5.57 11.00 4.57
N TYR A 40 4.39 11.64 4.50
CA TYR A 40 3.14 11.02 3.98
C TYR A 40 2.85 11.33 2.52
N GLU A 41 3.49 12.33 1.95
CA GLU A 41 3.26 12.74 0.55
C GLU A 41 3.91 11.74 -0.42
N ILE A 42 3.21 11.38 -1.48
CA ILE A 42 3.65 10.37 -2.49
C ILE A 42 5.01 10.72 -3.10
N GLU A 43 5.26 12.01 -3.30
CA GLU A 43 6.50 12.53 -3.86
C GLU A 43 7.71 12.28 -2.95
N ASP A 44 7.50 12.21 -1.64
CA ASP A 44 8.56 12.19 -0.63
C ASP A 44 8.63 10.88 0.18
N ASN A 45 7.59 10.02 0.13
CA ASN A 45 7.51 8.79 0.91
C ASN A 45 8.18 7.57 0.25
N GLY A 46 8.60 7.71 -1.02
CA GLY A 46 9.24 6.66 -1.82
C GLY A 46 8.32 5.99 -2.85
N GLU A 47 7.01 6.25 -2.84
CA GLU A 47 6.08 5.69 -3.83
C GLU A 47 6.41 6.16 -5.24
N ALA A 48 6.71 7.45 -5.43
CA ALA A 48 7.15 7.99 -6.72
C ALA A 48 8.45 7.33 -7.23
N LEU A 49 9.32 6.86 -6.35
CA LEU A 49 10.48 6.05 -6.74
C LEU A 49 10.04 4.70 -7.30
N VAL A 50 9.10 4.01 -6.63
CA VAL A 50 8.56 2.72 -7.11
C VAL A 50 7.94 2.89 -8.49
N GLN A 51 7.11 3.92 -8.68
CA GLN A 51 6.47 4.24 -9.97
C GLN A 51 7.52 4.46 -11.07
N ARG A 52 8.52 5.27 -10.81
CA ARG A 52 9.60 5.59 -11.77
C ARG A 52 10.39 4.34 -12.15
N VAL A 53 10.83 3.54 -11.18
CA VAL A 53 11.57 2.29 -11.42
C VAL A 53 10.70 1.30 -12.21
N ALA A 54 9.41 1.19 -11.91
CA ALA A 54 8.48 0.34 -12.64
C ALA A 54 8.39 0.74 -14.12
N ILE A 55 8.25 2.03 -14.41
CA ILE A 55 8.13 2.55 -15.77
C ILE A 55 9.43 2.37 -16.57
N GLU A 56 10.56 2.76 -15.98
CA GLU A 56 11.88 2.72 -16.64
C GLU A 56 12.34 1.30 -16.97
N ASN A 57 11.90 0.31 -16.18
CA ASN A 57 12.41 -1.06 -16.27
C ASN A 57 11.35 -2.10 -16.64
N ALA A 58 10.13 -1.70 -16.99
CA ALA A 58 9.08 -2.63 -17.37
C ALA A 58 9.54 -3.55 -18.50
N SER A 59 9.30 -4.87 -18.31
CA SER A 59 9.72 -5.90 -19.26
C SER A 59 8.84 -5.96 -20.51
N GLN A 60 7.61 -5.44 -20.42
CA GLN A 60 6.60 -5.50 -21.48
C GLN A 60 5.97 -4.12 -21.74
N ARG A 61 5.40 -3.97 -22.93
CA ARG A 61 4.59 -2.82 -23.33
C ARG A 61 3.26 -3.33 -23.92
N PRO A 62 2.12 -2.71 -23.62
CA PRO A 62 2.00 -1.56 -22.69
C PRO A 62 2.33 -1.97 -21.26
N ILE A 63 2.75 -0.99 -20.43
CA ILE A 63 3.01 -1.16 -19.01
C ILE A 63 1.66 -1.30 -18.31
N LYS A 64 1.29 -2.50 -17.91
CA LYS A 64 0.04 -2.76 -17.21
C LYS A 64 0.17 -2.43 -15.74
N VAL A 65 -0.70 -1.54 -15.25
CA VAL A 65 -0.77 -1.12 -13.85
C VAL A 65 -2.18 -1.34 -13.31
N LEU A 66 -2.28 -1.91 -12.11
CA LEU A 66 -3.52 -1.97 -11.34
C LEU A 66 -3.38 -1.00 -10.15
N ASP A 67 -4.19 0.06 -10.12
CA ASP A 67 -4.32 0.98 -8.99
C ASP A 67 -5.62 0.65 -8.25
N ILE A 68 -5.51 0.04 -7.07
CA ILE A 68 -6.64 -0.51 -6.32
C ILE A 68 -6.84 0.30 -5.04
N GLY A 69 -8.02 0.91 -4.90
CA GLY A 69 -8.31 1.92 -3.89
C GLY A 69 -7.89 3.31 -4.37
N VAL A 70 -8.38 3.71 -5.53
CA VAL A 70 -7.95 4.93 -6.24
C VAL A 70 -8.33 6.20 -5.48
N PHE A 71 -9.47 6.18 -4.79
CA PHE A 71 -10.01 7.32 -4.04
C PHE A 71 -10.06 8.60 -4.88
N ARG A 72 -9.14 9.55 -4.69
CA ARG A 72 -9.07 10.82 -5.44
C ARG A 72 -8.13 10.80 -6.64
N GLY A 73 -7.49 9.67 -6.92
CA GLY A 73 -6.59 9.50 -8.05
C GLY A 73 -5.21 10.15 -7.89
N TRP A 74 -4.81 10.52 -6.68
CA TRP A 74 -3.52 11.19 -6.44
C TRP A 74 -2.33 10.29 -6.79
N TRP A 75 -2.43 8.98 -6.47
CA TRP A 75 -1.38 8.05 -6.82
C TRP A 75 -1.26 7.87 -8.34
N THR A 76 -2.39 7.77 -9.05
CA THR A 76 -2.40 7.75 -10.52
C THR A 76 -1.84 9.03 -11.12
N GLU A 77 -2.17 10.21 -10.57
CA GLU A 77 -1.57 11.48 -11.02
C GLU A 77 -0.04 11.48 -10.86
N SER A 78 0.46 10.96 -9.74
CA SER A 78 1.90 10.79 -9.51
C SER A 78 2.52 9.84 -10.53
N LEU A 79 1.85 8.70 -10.83
CA LEU A 79 2.29 7.75 -11.86
C LEU A 79 2.40 8.40 -13.23
N LEU A 80 1.39 9.19 -13.64
CA LEU A 80 1.40 9.92 -14.90
C LEU A 80 2.54 10.95 -14.95
N ARG A 81 2.78 11.66 -13.85
CA ARG A 81 3.94 12.57 -13.75
C ARG A 81 5.27 11.82 -13.86
N ALA A 82 5.40 10.69 -13.18
CA ALA A 82 6.59 9.85 -13.23
C ALA A 82 6.87 9.31 -14.66
N ALA A 83 5.81 8.99 -15.41
CA ALA A 83 5.93 8.51 -16.80
C ALA A 83 6.37 9.60 -17.78
N GLY A 84 6.06 10.87 -17.53
CA GLY A 84 6.47 11.98 -18.41
C GLY A 84 6.09 11.72 -19.88
N SER A 85 7.07 11.64 -20.77
CA SER A 85 6.86 11.35 -22.19
C SER A 85 6.46 9.90 -22.49
N GLN A 86 6.59 8.97 -21.55
CA GLN A 86 6.23 7.56 -21.70
C GLN A 86 4.77 7.27 -21.30
N GLN A 87 3.95 8.26 -21.02
CA GLN A 87 2.54 8.06 -20.67
C GLN A 87 1.78 7.21 -21.69
N GLY A 88 2.08 7.31 -22.98
CA GLY A 88 1.45 6.51 -24.02
C GLY A 88 1.69 5.00 -23.91
N ASP A 89 2.69 4.60 -23.13
CA ASP A 89 2.99 3.19 -22.87
C ASP A 89 2.19 2.62 -21.69
N LEU A 90 1.49 3.46 -20.91
CA LEU A 90 0.72 3.04 -19.74
C LEU A 90 -0.68 2.53 -20.12
N ASP A 91 -1.06 1.40 -19.53
CA ASP A 91 -2.42 0.85 -19.52
C ASP A 91 -2.80 0.61 -18.05
N VAL A 92 -3.59 1.51 -17.47
CA VAL A 92 -3.89 1.57 -16.05
C VAL A 92 -5.36 1.24 -15.80
N LEU A 93 -5.60 0.23 -14.97
CA LEU A 93 -6.91 -0.12 -14.45
C LEU A 93 -7.05 0.47 -13.04
N LEU A 94 -8.09 1.27 -12.85
CA LEU A 94 -8.37 2.05 -11.66
C LEU A 94 -9.58 1.42 -10.95
N PHE A 95 -9.39 0.86 -9.75
CA PHE A 95 -10.46 0.20 -9.01
C PHE A 95 -10.94 1.07 -7.85
N GLU A 96 -12.20 1.46 -7.92
CA GLU A 96 -12.88 2.22 -6.86
C GLU A 96 -14.29 1.66 -6.65
N PRO A 97 -14.54 0.95 -5.53
CA PRO A 97 -15.83 0.30 -5.30
C PRO A 97 -16.95 1.26 -4.92
N SER A 98 -16.67 2.37 -4.22
CA SER A 98 -17.69 3.29 -3.74
C SER A 98 -18.38 3.99 -4.92
N PRO A 99 -19.70 3.82 -5.12
CA PRO A 99 -20.43 4.49 -6.22
C PRO A 99 -20.25 6.00 -6.20
N ARG A 100 -20.22 6.59 -5.01
CA ARG A 100 -20.05 8.03 -4.83
C ARG A 100 -18.66 8.49 -5.26
N VAL A 101 -17.62 7.80 -4.79
CA VAL A 101 -16.21 8.16 -5.12
C VAL A 101 -15.94 7.86 -6.60
N HIS A 102 -16.47 6.73 -7.11
CA HIS A 102 -16.36 6.37 -8.51
C HIS A 102 -16.95 7.45 -9.44
N ALA A 103 -18.16 7.97 -9.12
CA ALA A 103 -18.74 9.07 -9.91
C ALA A 103 -17.88 10.34 -9.89
N GLN A 104 -17.32 10.71 -8.74
CA GLN A 104 -16.41 11.85 -8.63
C GLN A 104 -15.12 11.65 -9.44
N LEU A 105 -14.57 10.43 -9.41
CA LEU A 105 -13.41 10.08 -10.24
C LEU A 105 -13.74 10.12 -11.73
N GLN A 106 -14.90 9.63 -12.12
CA GLN A 106 -15.34 9.67 -13.51
C GLN A 106 -15.41 11.10 -14.04
N GLU A 107 -15.98 12.03 -13.27
CA GLU A 107 -16.00 13.47 -13.62
C GLU A 107 -14.57 14.03 -13.71
N LYS A 108 -13.70 13.69 -12.75
CA LYS A 108 -12.31 14.14 -12.75
C LYS A 108 -11.55 13.60 -13.97
N LEU A 109 -11.68 12.31 -14.28
CA LEU A 109 -11.01 11.67 -15.42
C LEU A 109 -11.52 12.20 -16.76
N ALA A 110 -12.78 12.62 -16.86
CA ALA A 110 -13.31 13.26 -18.06
C ALA A 110 -12.58 14.57 -18.41
N GLY A 111 -12.01 15.25 -17.42
CA GLY A 111 -11.17 16.44 -17.59
C GLY A 111 -9.69 16.12 -17.90
N TRP A 112 -9.29 14.85 -17.80
CA TRP A 112 -7.94 14.43 -18.14
C TRP A 112 -7.86 13.97 -19.59
N SER A 113 -6.78 14.28 -20.24
CA SER A 113 -6.47 13.81 -21.60
C SER A 113 -5.03 13.29 -21.68
N PRO A 114 -4.61 12.40 -20.77
CA PRO A 114 -3.26 11.85 -20.84
C PRO A 114 -3.14 10.92 -22.06
N PRO A 115 -1.95 10.76 -22.64
CA PRO A 115 -1.68 9.73 -23.63
C PRO A 115 -1.89 8.30 -23.09
N ALA A 116 -1.86 8.13 -21.76
CA ALA A 116 -2.08 6.84 -21.09
C ALA A 116 -3.52 6.33 -21.32
N LYS A 117 -3.66 5.03 -21.46
CA LYS A 117 -4.97 4.37 -21.40
C LYS A 117 -5.36 4.21 -19.94
N LEU A 118 -6.47 4.86 -19.54
CA LEU A 118 -7.04 4.77 -18.20
C LEU A 118 -8.43 4.14 -18.28
N GLU A 119 -8.70 3.13 -17.48
CA GLU A 119 -10.02 2.49 -17.37
C GLU A 119 -10.43 2.46 -15.89
N LEU A 120 -11.57 3.10 -15.57
CA LEU A 120 -12.14 3.12 -14.23
C LEU A 120 -13.13 1.97 -14.07
N VAL A 121 -12.92 1.13 -13.06
CA VAL A 121 -13.69 -0.08 -12.76
C VAL A 121 -14.36 0.08 -11.39
N GLN A 122 -15.68 -0.02 -11.35
CA GLN A 122 -16.45 0.05 -10.10
C GLN A 122 -16.55 -1.35 -9.48
N CYS A 123 -15.50 -1.78 -8.79
CA CYS A 123 -15.40 -3.09 -8.18
C CYS A 123 -14.41 -3.04 -7.02
N ALA A 124 -14.69 -3.75 -5.93
CA ALA A 124 -13.72 -4.05 -4.90
C ALA A 124 -12.95 -5.33 -5.26
N LEU A 125 -11.65 -5.37 -4.99
CA LEU A 125 -10.85 -6.59 -5.13
C LEU A 125 -10.49 -7.14 -3.75
N SER A 126 -10.68 -8.46 -3.55
CA SER A 126 -10.48 -9.15 -2.29
C SER A 126 -10.15 -10.64 -2.53
N ASP A 127 -10.37 -11.50 -1.51
CA ASP A 127 -10.09 -12.94 -1.55
C ASP A 127 -11.21 -13.80 -2.17
N ARG A 128 -12.34 -13.21 -2.55
CA ARG A 128 -13.51 -13.91 -3.09
C ARG A 128 -14.30 -13.06 -4.06
N GLN A 129 -15.15 -13.72 -4.84
CA GLN A 129 -16.14 -13.08 -5.71
C GLN A 129 -17.52 -12.96 -5.04
N GLY A 130 -18.33 -12.01 -5.50
CA GLY A 130 -19.71 -11.82 -5.06
C GLY A 130 -20.08 -10.35 -4.86
N GLN A 131 -20.80 -10.09 -3.80
CA GLN A 131 -21.18 -8.73 -3.35
C GLN A 131 -20.85 -8.57 -1.87
N THR A 132 -20.60 -7.34 -1.46
CA THR A 132 -20.34 -6.99 -0.07
C THR A 132 -20.94 -5.61 0.23
N GLU A 133 -21.13 -5.33 1.52
CA GLU A 133 -21.59 -4.03 1.99
C GLU A 133 -20.37 -3.17 2.34
N LEU A 134 -20.21 -2.04 1.64
CA LEU A 134 -19.21 -1.03 1.93
C LEU A 134 -19.80 0.02 2.87
N PRO A 135 -19.29 0.17 4.10
CA PRO A 135 -19.65 1.28 4.97
C PRO A 135 -19.23 2.61 4.36
N VAL A 136 -20.17 3.54 4.23
CA VAL A 136 -19.92 4.86 3.65
C VAL A 136 -19.95 5.91 4.75
N GLU A 137 -18.82 6.55 5.02
CA GLU A 137 -18.77 7.73 5.85
C GLU A 137 -18.96 9.01 5.04
N GLY A 138 -19.83 9.90 5.52
CA GLY A 138 -20.16 11.16 4.83
C GLY A 138 -18.98 12.15 4.68
N ARG A 139 -17.80 11.86 5.22
CA ARG A 139 -16.63 12.73 5.22
C ARG A 139 -15.46 12.28 4.35
N GLY A 140 -15.58 11.17 3.63
CA GLY A 140 -14.69 10.74 2.54
C GLY A 140 -13.21 10.59 2.90
N GLY A 141 -12.69 9.40 2.74
CA GLY A 141 -11.25 9.14 2.78
C GLY A 141 -10.82 7.82 3.41
N SER A 142 -11.74 7.11 4.07
CA SER A 142 -11.42 5.85 4.76
C SER A 142 -12.54 4.84 4.61
N ASP A 143 -13.20 4.82 3.43
CA ASP A 143 -14.22 3.81 3.15
C ASP A 143 -13.53 2.45 3.01
N SER A 144 -13.74 1.55 3.98
CA SER A 144 -13.11 0.23 4.07
C SER A 144 -14.16 -0.87 4.04
N LEU A 145 -13.83 -2.03 3.45
CA LEU A 145 -14.67 -3.24 3.53
C LEU A 145 -14.79 -3.78 4.96
N HIS A 146 -13.94 -3.34 5.87
CA HIS A 146 -13.96 -3.74 7.27
C HIS A 146 -14.62 -2.67 8.14
N LYS A 147 -15.56 -3.10 9.01
CA LYS A 147 -16.17 -2.18 9.98
C LYS A 147 -15.12 -1.71 10.96
N HIS A 148 -14.71 -0.46 10.85
CA HIS A 148 -13.78 0.15 11.79
C HIS A 148 -14.48 0.56 13.08
N ALA A 149 -13.79 0.43 14.22
CA ALA A 149 -14.32 0.85 15.54
C ALA A 149 -14.63 2.37 15.62
N LEU A 150 -14.11 3.15 14.69
CA LEU A 150 -14.39 4.58 14.57
C LEU A 150 -15.64 4.88 13.71
N PHE A 151 -16.19 3.88 12.98
CA PHE A 151 -17.45 4.05 12.28
C PHE A 151 -18.60 4.00 13.25
N SER A 152 -19.48 4.95 13.15
CA SER A 152 -20.74 4.94 13.90
C SER A 152 -21.54 3.70 13.52
N SER A 153 -22.21 3.07 14.48
CA SER A 153 -23.11 1.93 14.24
C SER A 153 -24.29 2.27 13.30
N SER A 154 -24.44 3.53 12.90
CA SER A 154 -25.44 4.07 11.99
C SER A 154 -24.88 4.46 10.61
N ALA A 155 -23.64 4.05 10.26
CA ALA A 155 -23.08 4.30 8.93
C ALA A 155 -24.00 3.68 7.86
N ARG A 156 -24.29 4.44 6.80
CA ARG A 156 -24.93 3.91 5.60
C ARG A 156 -23.99 2.89 4.97
N THR A 157 -24.56 1.83 4.41
CA THR A 157 -23.79 0.87 3.60
C THR A 157 -24.26 0.97 2.15
N GLU A 158 -23.35 0.70 1.23
CA GLU A 158 -23.62 0.57 -0.20
C GLU A 158 -23.19 -0.84 -0.63
N SER A 159 -24.08 -1.53 -1.38
CA SER A 159 -23.73 -2.84 -1.95
C SER A 159 -22.77 -2.63 -3.11
N VAL A 160 -21.62 -3.30 -3.08
CA VAL A 160 -20.58 -3.20 -4.09
C VAL A 160 -20.20 -4.58 -4.61
N GLU A 161 -19.83 -4.64 -5.90
CA GLU A 161 -19.29 -5.84 -6.51
C GLU A 161 -17.94 -6.18 -5.89
N LEU A 162 -17.72 -7.47 -5.62
CA LEU A 162 -16.49 -8.02 -5.09
C LEU A 162 -15.91 -9.04 -6.07
N ASN A 163 -14.64 -8.89 -6.41
CA ASN A 163 -13.93 -9.81 -7.30
C ASN A 163 -12.55 -10.16 -6.73
N THR A 164 -11.87 -11.10 -7.34
CA THR A 164 -10.46 -11.39 -7.07
C THR A 164 -9.60 -10.85 -8.21
N VAL A 165 -8.33 -10.55 -7.92
CA VAL A 165 -7.36 -10.15 -8.96
C VAL A 165 -7.25 -11.24 -10.02
N ASP A 166 -7.15 -12.50 -9.59
CA ASP A 166 -7.04 -13.66 -10.49
C ASP A 166 -8.23 -13.77 -11.44
N ALA A 167 -9.47 -13.74 -10.92
CA ALA A 167 -10.67 -13.88 -11.73
C ALA A 167 -10.86 -12.66 -12.65
N PHE A 168 -10.59 -11.45 -12.16
CA PHE A 168 -10.65 -10.25 -12.98
C PHE A 168 -9.65 -10.31 -14.14
N CYS A 169 -8.39 -10.62 -13.85
CA CYS A 169 -7.36 -10.75 -14.89
C CYS A 169 -7.71 -11.83 -15.90
N ALA A 170 -8.16 -13.00 -15.45
CA ALA A 170 -8.57 -14.10 -16.33
C ALA A 170 -9.73 -13.68 -17.27
N SER A 171 -10.76 -12.98 -16.73
CA SER A 171 -11.91 -12.52 -17.52
C SER A 171 -11.55 -11.50 -18.61
N ARG A 172 -10.45 -10.77 -18.41
CA ARG A 172 -9.96 -9.73 -19.33
C ARG A 172 -8.78 -10.16 -20.19
N GLY A 173 -8.31 -11.42 -20.07
CA GLY A 173 -7.13 -11.92 -20.77
C GLY A 173 -5.85 -11.18 -20.36
N ILE A 174 -5.77 -10.70 -19.11
CA ILE A 174 -4.58 -10.06 -18.57
C ILE A 174 -3.70 -11.15 -17.96
N ASP A 175 -2.60 -11.43 -18.60
CA ASP A 175 -1.65 -12.47 -18.22
C ASP A 175 -0.37 -11.89 -17.58
N HIS A 176 -0.20 -10.57 -17.60
CA HIS A 176 0.95 -9.88 -17.05
C HIS A 176 0.56 -8.50 -16.48
N VAL A 177 1.12 -8.18 -15.30
CA VAL A 177 0.97 -6.89 -14.60
C VAL A 177 2.36 -6.42 -14.15
N THR A 178 2.77 -5.24 -14.56
CA THR A 178 4.05 -4.67 -14.14
C THR A 178 4.00 -4.17 -12.70
N LEU A 179 2.92 -3.47 -12.34
CA LEU A 179 2.77 -2.92 -10.99
C LEU A 179 1.31 -3.05 -10.52
N LEU A 180 1.12 -3.75 -9.41
CA LEU A 180 -0.11 -3.74 -8.65
C LEU A 180 0.10 -2.86 -7.42
N LYS A 181 -0.71 -1.81 -7.26
CA LYS A 181 -0.79 -1.01 -6.04
C LYS A 181 -2.11 -1.30 -5.33
N SER A 182 -2.04 -1.56 -4.05
CA SER A 182 -3.19 -1.74 -3.17
C SER A 182 -3.14 -0.72 -2.03
N ASP A 183 -4.28 -0.05 -1.84
CA ASP A 183 -4.51 0.88 -0.74
C ASP A 183 -6.01 0.82 -0.43
N THR A 184 -6.37 -0.21 0.30
CA THR A 184 -7.77 -0.64 0.48
C THR A 184 -8.21 -0.58 1.94
N GLU A 185 -7.47 0.20 2.74
CA GLU A 185 -7.80 0.48 4.14
C GLU A 185 -8.03 -0.81 4.95
N GLY A 186 -7.03 -1.71 4.87
CA GLY A 186 -7.01 -2.96 5.63
C GLY A 186 -7.54 -4.19 4.89
N ASN A 187 -7.98 -4.08 3.63
CA ASN A 187 -8.34 -5.24 2.80
C ASN A 187 -7.18 -5.71 1.90
N ASP A 188 -5.97 -5.18 2.11
CA ASP A 188 -4.80 -5.45 1.27
C ASP A 188 -4.37 -6.91 1.32
N LEU A 189 -4.33 -7.53 2.50
CA LEU A 189 -3.98 -8.95 2.60
C LEU A 189 -5.03 -9.88 1.96
N PRO A 190 -6.36 -9.72 2.17
CA PRO A 190 -7.37 -10.44 1.39
C PRO A 190 -7.20 -10.26 -0.12
N LEU A 191 -6.93 -9.04 -0.59
CA LEU A 191 -6.66 -8.77 -2.00
C LEU A 191 -5.45 -9.57 -2.53
N LEU A 192 -4.35 -9.60 -1.77
CA LEU A 192 -3.16 -10.38 -2.13
C LEU A 192 -3.45 -11.88 -2.21
N ARG A 193 -4.31 -12.42 -1.34
CA ARG A 193 -4.79 -13.81 -1.43
C ARG A 193 -5.64 -14.04 -2.68
N GLY A 194 -6.42 -13.04 -3.09
CA GLY A 194 -7.18 -13.07 -4.34
C GLY A 194 -6.34 -12.94 -5.62
N ALA A 195 -5.03 -12.72 -5.47
CA ALA A 195 -4.05 -12.66 -6.55
C ALA A 195 -3.12 -13.91 -6.60
N GLU A 196 -3.44 -14.96 -5.86
CA GLU A 196 -2.53 -16.08 -5.59
C GLU A 196 -2.04 -16.76 -6.87
N ALA A 197 -2.91 -17.00 -7.86
CA ALA A 197 -2.52 -17.63 -9.12
C ALA A 197 -1.63 -16.72 -9.97
N MET A 198 -1.88 -15.41 -9.99
CA MET A 198 -1.02 -14.42 -10.65
C MET A 198 0.35 -14.32 -9.96
N LEU A 199 0.38 -14.35 -8.61
CA LEU A 199 1.62 -14.31 -7.82
C LEU A 199 2.43 -15.59 -8.01
N GLN A 200 1.81 -16.76 -7.87
CA GLN A 200 2.46 -18.06 -8.07
C GLN A 200 3.04 -18.21 -9.49
N GLY A 201 2.33 -17.68 -10.49
CA GLY A 201 2.78 -17.67 -11.88
C GLY A 201 3.81 -16.60 -12.20
N HIS A 202 4.26 -15.79 -11.24
CA HIS A 202 5.15 -14.64 -11.41
C HIS A 202 4.66 -13.66 -12.49
N ARG A 203 3.32 -13.53 -12.62
CA ARG A 203 2.67 -12.68 -13.63
C ARG A 203 2.46 -11.24 -13.14
N ILE A 204 2.76 -10.96 -11.87
CA ILE A 204 2.85 -9.61 -11.30
C ILE A 204 4.31 -9.35 -10.97
N GLU A 205 4.94 -8.34 -11.56
CA GLU A 205 6.36 -8.06 -11.32
C GLU A 205 6.61 -7.34 -9.99
N LEU A 206 5.77 -6.34 -9.70
CA LEU A 206 5.84 -5.49 -8.51
C LEU A 206 4.48 -5.43 -7.83
N VAL A 207 4.48 -5.59 -6.52
CA VAL A 207 3.31 -5.45 -5.66
C VAL A 207 3.63 -4.40 -4.60
N GLN A 208 2.96 -3.26 -4.64
CA GLN A 208 3.00 -2.23 -3.60
C GLN A 208 1.70 -2.25 -2.81
N PHE A 209 1.76 -2.20 -1.49
CA PHE A 209 0.55 -2.13 -0.66
C PHE A 209 0.76 -1.26 0.57
N GLU A 210 -0.35 -0.67 1.06
CA GLU A 210 -0.35 0.08 2.30
C GLU A 210 -0.57 -0.84 3.50
N TYR A 211 0.19 -0.58 4.57
CA TYR A 211 0.04 -1.20 5.87
C TYR A 211 -0.18 -0.12 6.92
N ASN A 212 -1.26 -0.24 7.68
CA ASN A 212 -1.63 0.73 8.70
C ASN A 212 -2.46 0.07 9.82
N HIS A 213 -2.98 0.90 10.74
CA HIS A 213 -3.79 0.43 11.86
C HIS A 213 -5.14 -0.21 11.46
N MET A 214 -5.60 -0.01 10.22
CA MET A 214 -6.84 -0.66 9.72
C MET A 214 -6.68 -2.18 9.63
N TRP A 215 -5.46 -2.68 9.47
CA TRP A 215 -5.16 -4.10 9.48
C TRP A 215 -5.53 -4.81 10.79
N ILE A 216 -5.58 -4.06 11.92
CA ILE A 216 -6.07 -4.59 13.21
C ILE A 216 -7.53 -5.00 13.10
N THR A 217 -8.36 -4.20 12.44
CA THR A 217 -9.81 -4.46 12.34
C THR A 217 -10.13 -5.60 11.39
N SER A 218 -9.30 -5.84 10.39
CA SER A 218 -9.40 -6.99 9.50
C SER A 218 -8.79 -8.27 10.07
N GLY A 219 -8.13 -8.19 11.24
CA GLY A 219 -7.42 -9.34 11.83
C GLY A 219 -6.20 -9.77 11.02
N CYS A 220 -5.63 -8.85 10.25
CA CYS A 220 -4.50 -9.09 9.37
C CYS A 220 -3.20 -8.59 9.99
N PHE A 221 -2.09 -9.24 9.62
CA PHE A 221 -0.76 -8.93 10.10
C PHE A 221 0.21 -8.82 8.92
N LEU A 222 1.19 -7.93 9.04
CA LEU A 222 2.25 -7.77 8.04
C LEU A 222 2.99 -9.08 7.80
N LYS A 223 3.20 -9.87 8.88
CA LYS A 223 3.79 -11.19 8.77
C LYS A 223 3.08 -12.08 7.74
N GLN A 224 1.76 -12.06 7.72
CA GLN A 224 0.99 -12.91 6.80
C GLN A 224 1.19 -12.48 5.33
N ALA A 225 1.27 -11.18 5.07
CA ALA A 225 1.58 -10.68 3.72
C ALA A 225 3.00 -11.04 3.30
N MET A 226 3.95 -10.89 4.21
CA MET A 226 5.35 -11.27 3.97
C MET A 226 5.48 -12.76 3.69
N ASP A 227 4.88 -13.62 4.53
CA ASP A 227 4.91 -15.08 4.37
C ASP A 227 4.29 -15.49 3.01
N LEU A 228 3.16 -14.89 2.62
CA LEU A 228 2.50 -15.14 1.34
C LEU A 228 3.41 -14.78 0.16
N LEU A 229 3.92 -13.55 0.14
CA LEU A 229 4.70 -13.03 -0.98
C LEU A 229 6.07 -13.69 -1.09
N GLN A 230 6.77 -13.89 0.02
CA GLN A 230 8.04 -14.64 0.04
C GLN A 230 7.83 -16.12 -0.29
N GLY A 231 6.71 -16.71 0.12
CA GLY A 231 6.34 -18.08 -0.25
C GLY A 231 6.20 -18.27 -1.76
N HIS A 232 5.86 -17.22 -2.50
CA HIS A 232 5.85 -17.20 -3.96
C HIS A 232 7.16 -16.69 -4.59
N GLY A 233 8.22 -16.53 -3.81
CA GLY A 233 9.55 -16.17 -4.30
C GLY A 233 9.81 -14.67 -4.51
N TYR A 234 8.95 -13.80 -3.99
CA TYR A 234 9.16 -12.35 -4.06
C TYR A 234 10.16 -11.89 -2.99
N ALA A 235 11.03 -10.96 -3.34
CA ALA A 235 11.76 -10.16 -2.36
C ALA A 235 10.79 -9.17 -1.71
N PHE A 236 10.88 -9.00 -0.39
CA PHE A 236 9.95 -8.20 0.39
C PHE A 236 10.68 -7.07 1.12
N GLY A 237 10.14 -5.85 1.08
CA GLY A 237 10.75 -4.72 1.77
C GLY A 237 9.79 -3.57 2.00
N LYS A 238 10.22 -2.63 2.83
CA LYS A 238 9.49 -1.40 3.11
C LYS A 238 9.93 -0.31 2.14
N VAL A 239 8.97 0.41 1.60
CA VAL A 239 9.20 1.61 0.80
C VAL A 239 9.58 2.76 1.73
N THR A 240 10.69 3.42 1.44
CA THR A 240 11.18 4.54 2.23
C THR A 240 11.55 5.72 1.32
N PRO A 241 11.67 6.93 1.86
CA PRO A 241 12.12 8.09 1.10
C PRO A 241 13.47 7.91 0.37
N ARG A 242 14.28 6.95 0.80
CA ARG A 242 15.65 6.75 0.32
C ARG A 242 15.83 5.51 -0.56
N GLY A 243 14.80 4.67 -0.68
CA GLY A 243 14.87 3.40 -1.40
C GLY A 243 14.09 2.31 -0.69
N ILE A 244 14.39 1.05 -0.95
CA ILE A 244 13.70 -0.09 -0.36
C ILE A 244 14.56 -0.72 0.73
N GLU A 245 13.96 -0.86 1.91
CA GLU A 245 14.53 -1.57 3.05
C GLU A 245 14.06 -3.02 3.00
N PHE A 246 14.87 -3.89 2.32
CA PHE A 246 14.52 -5.30 2.13
C PHE A 246 14.75 -6.14 3.38
N TYR A 247 13.86 -7.09 3.62
CA TYR A 247 13.89 -8.02 4.76
C TYR A 247 13.96 -9.46 4.28
N GLU A 248 14.93 -10.22 4.80
CA GLU A 248 15.06 -11.65 4.50
C GLU A 248 14.06 -12.51 5.32
N SER A 249 13.69 -12.03 6.51
CA SER A 249 12.75 -12.70 7.40
C SER A 249 11.96 -11.70 8.22
N TRP A 250 10.77 -12.11 8.66
CA TRP A 250 9.95 -11.29 9.54
C TRP A 250 10.61 -11.12 10.93
N HIS A 251 10.44 -9.94 11.50
CA HIS A 251 10.85 -9.61 12.86
C HIS A 251 9.73 -8.85 13.57
N PRO A 252 9.49 -9.04 14.90
CA PRO A 252 8.44 -8.34 15.64
C PRO A 252 8.46 -6.82 15.52
N GLU A 253 9.63 -6.22 15.36
CA GLU A 253 9.77 -4.77 15.13
C GLU A 253 9.15 -4.27 13.82
N LEU A 254 8.80 -5.15 12.90
CA LEU A 254 8.11 -4.79 11.66
C LEU A 254 6.58 -4.68 11.85
N GLU A 255 6.03 -5.33 12.89
CA GLU A 255 4.59 -5.37 13.17
C GLU A 255 4.15 -4.16 14.00
N THR A 256 4.10 -2.99 13.38
CA THR A 256 3.89 -1.72 14.09
C THR A 256 2.47 -1.17 14.00
N PHE A 257 1.70 -1.59 12.98
CA PHE A 257 0.41 -0.98 12.62
C PHE A 257 0.49 0.53 12.39
N GLN A 258 1.67 1.04 12.05
CA GLN A 258 1.86 2.43 11.62
C GLN A 258 1.84 2.52 10.11
N LEU A 259 1.37 3.65 9.60
CA LEU A 259 1.30 3.89 8.16
C LEU A 259 2.67 3.71 7.51
N ALA A 260 2.74 2.78 6.57
CA ALA A 260 3.91 2.51 5.74
C ALA A 260 3.49 1.81 4.45
N ASN A 261 4.22 2.06 3.37
CA ASN A 261 4.08 1.31 2.14
C ASN A 261 5.11 0.17 2.10
N TYR A 262 4.70 -0.98 1.63
CA TYR A 262 5.57 -2.14 1.40
C TYR A 262 5.61 -2.50 -0.08
N LEU A 263 6.73 -3.04 -0.50
CA LEU A 263 6.97 -3.52 -1.85
C LEU A 263 7.36 -5.00 -1.80
N ALA A 264 6.68 -5.81 -2.59
CA ALA A 264 7.19 -7.11 -2.98
C ALA A 264 7.54 -7.07 -4.48
N CYS A 265 8.67 -7.62 -4.85
CA CYS A 265 9.12 -7.63 -6.22
C CYS A 265 9.74 -8.98 -6.61
N LEU A 266 9.64 -9.34 -7.88
CA LEU A 266 10.39 -10.49 -8.39
C LEU A 266 11.90 -10.26 -8.16
N PRO A 267 12.69 -11.32 -7.93
CA PRO A 267 14.12 -11.18 -7.63
C PRO A 267 14.92 -10.35 -8.65
N SER A 268 14.53 -10.39 -9.92
CA SER A 268 15.14 -9.60 -11.00
C SER A 268 14.98 -8.08 -10.86
N TRP A 269 14.04 -7.65 -10.01
CA TRP A 269 13.77 -6.24 -9.74
C TRP A 269 14.52 -5.69 -8.54
N ARG A 270 14.98 -6.57 -7.62
CA ARG A 270 15.55 -6.17 -6.34
C ARG A 270 16.69 -5.16 -6.48
N ASP A 271 17.60 -5.41 -7.42
CA ASP A 271 18.80 -4.58 -7.62
C ASP A 271 18.53 -3.30 -8.44
N ARG A 272 17.30 -3.10 -8.92
CA ARG A 272 16.87 -1.87 -9.60
C ARG A 272 16.50 -0.76 -8.63
N PHE A 273 16.29 -1.11 -7.37
CA PHE A 273 15.97 -0.16 -6.30
C PHE A 273 17.20 0.19 -5.47
N PRO A 274 17.37 1.48 -5.09
CA PRO A 274 18.33 1.83 -4.05
C PRO A 274 18.03 1.04 -2.78
N ARG A 275 19.04 0.37 -2.21
CA ARG A 275 18.88 -0.41 -0.99
C ARG A 275 19.09 0.48 0.23
N VAL A 276 18.17 0.43 1.17
CA VAL A 276 18.29 1.00 2.51
C VAL A 276 18.58 -0.14 3.48
N ARG A 277 19.56 0.07 4.35
CA ARG A 277 19.89 -0.90 5.38
C ARG A 277 18.89 -0.77 6.53
N TRP A 278 18.33 -1.88 6.98
CA TRP A 278 17.46 -1.90 8.13
C TRP A 278 18.23 -1.51 9.39
N TRP A 279 17.66 -0.62 10.22
CA TRP A 279 18.30 -0.10 11.42
C TRP A 279 18.64 -1.20 12.46
N ASN A 280 17.93 -2.34 12.45
CA ASN A 280 18.13 -3.49 13.34
C ASN A 280 18.88 -4.65 12.66
N GLU A 281 19.41 -4.43 11.46
CA GLU A 281 20.24 -5.43 10.76
C GLU A 281 21.58 -5.55 11.48
N SER A 282 21.89 -6.75 12.02
CA SER A 282 23.17 -7.05 12.62
C SER A 282 24.29 -6.83 11.60
N GLY A 283 25.29 -6.04 11.94
CA GLY A 283 26.43 -5.70 11.09
C GLY A 283 27.39 -6.85 10.89
#